data_78b9abd777b9e6454548d7a18bc7be93
#
_entry.id   78b9abd777b9e6454548d7a18bc7be93
#
_cell.length_a   1.000
_cell.length_b   1.000
_cell.length_c   1.000
_cell.angle_alpha   90.00
_cell.angle_beta   90.00
_cell.angle_gamma   90.00
#
_symmetry.space_group_name_H-M   'P 1'
#
loop_
_entity.id
_entity.type
_entity.pdbx_description
1 polymer ?
#
loop_
_entity_poly.entity_id
_entity_poly.type
_entity_poly.pdbx_seq_one_letter_code
_entity_poly.pdbx_strand_id
1 'polypeptide(L)'
;MTSRRHARTHRSRLRASDVARLGLTGLRARPMRAVLSALGIAIGIAAMVGVVGVSASSQARLQEQLRALGTNMLTARSGADLSGADLILPEDSVGRVRMIPGVTDAASTSTLSGVSVYRSRLSDPNATGGIITMAADTNLLKVVSGTMKKGAWLNDATAKYPGVVLGSKAAQLL
;
A
#
# COMPACT_ATOMS: atom_id res chain seq x y z
N MET A 1 34.06 -86.26 -10.67
CA MET A 1 33.01 -85.60 -9.84
C MET A 1 33.60 -84.31 -9.30
N THR A 2 33.37 -83.20 -9.96
CA THR A 2 33.92 -81.92 -9.60
C THR A 2 32.80 -81.04 -9.05
N SER A 3 32.82 -80.78 -7.74
CA SER A 3 31.89 -79.97 -7.01
C SER A 3 32.18 -78.50 -7.28
N ARG A 4 31.27 -77.80 -8.01
CA ARG A 4 31.29 -76.36 -8.19
C ARG A 4 30.71 -75.69 -6.91
N ARG A 5 31.59 -75.11 -6.12
CA ARG A 5 31.19 -74.23 -5.02
C ARG A 5 30.64 -72.91 -5.60
N HIS A 6 29.32 -72.70 -5.43
CA HIS A 6 28.67 -71.40 -5.71
C HIS A 6 29.11 -70.40 -4.65
N ALA A 7 29.92 -69.43 -5.05
CA ALA A 7 30.24 -68.29 -4.21
C ALA A 7 29.00 -67.41 -4.10
N ARG A 8 28.40 -67.37 -2.89
CA ARG A 8 27.36 -66.43 -2.56
C ARG A 8 27.95 -65.03 -2.53
N THR A 9 27.63 -64.21 -3.54
CA THR A 9 27.95 -62.79 -3.53
C THR A 9 27.10 -62.08 -2.46
N HIS A 10 27.73 -61.77 -1.34
CA HIS A 10 27.15 -60.90 -0.32
C HIS A 10 26.92 -59.52 -0.92
N ARG A 11 25.69 -59.12 -1.12
CA ARG A 11 25.34 -57.72 -1.42
C ARG A 11 25.73 -56.86 -0.21
N SER A 12 26.89 -56.25 -0.25
CA SER A 12 27.32 -55.28 0.74
C SER A 12 26.40 -54.06 0.66
N ARG A 13 25.62 -53.81 1.68
CA ARG A 13 24.85 -52.58 1.82
C ARG A 13 25.85 -51.48 2.26
N LEU A 14 26.12 -50.53 1.39
CA LEU A 14 26.89 -49.35 1.73
C LEU A 14 26.19 -48.60 2.85
N ARG A 15 26.84 -48.39 3.98
CA ARG A 15 26.33 -47.58 5.06
C ARG A 15 26.42 -46.11 4.66
N ALA A 16 25.47 -45.28 5.10
CA ALA A 16 25.48 -43.82 4.79
C ALA A 16 26.82 -43.14 5.18
N SER A 17 27.49 -43.67 6.24
CA SER A 17 28.82 -43.22 6.65
C SER A 17 29.93 -43.50 5.60
N ASP A 18 29.80 -44.62 4.88
CA ASP A 18 30.81 -44.98 3.85
C ASP A 18 30.63 -44.12 2.60
N VAL A 19 29.38 -43.84 2.23
CA VAL A 19 29.05 -42.92 1.13
C VAL A 19 29.53 -41.50 1.46
N ALA A 20 29.34 -41.02 2.68
CA ALA A 20 29.80 -39.71 3.13
C ALA A 20 31.35 -39.60 3.10
N ARG A 21 32.06 -40.65 3.56
CA ARG A 21 33.51 -40.70 3.55
C ARG A 21 34.09 -40.71 2.11
N LEU A 22 33.48 -41.51 1.22
CA LEU A 22 33.85 -41.55 -0.18
C LEU A 22 33.59 -40.20 -0.89
N GLY A 23 32.49 -39.55 -0.58
CA GLY A 23 32.19 -38.21 -1.08
C GLY A 23 33.21 -37.16 -0.62
N LEU A 24 33.57 -37.18 0.67
CA LEU A 24 34.58 -36.26 1.25
C LEU A 24 35.99 -36.47 0.66
N THR A 25 36.39 -37.72 0.38
CA THR A 25 37.68 -37.99 -0.25
C THR A 25 37.72 -37.50 -1.70
N GLY A 26 36.60 -37.60 -2.45
CA GLY A 26 36.48 -37.04 -3.80
C GLY A 26 36.58 -35.51 -3.82
N LEU A 27 35.98 -34.84 -2.86
CA LEU A 27 36.06 -33.36 -2.70
C LEU A 27 37.48 -32.90 -2.34
N ARG A 28 38.20 -33.65 -1.48
CA ARG A 28 39.61 -33.33 -1.12
C ARG A 28 40.60 -33.61 -2.23
N ALA A 29 40.33 -34.54 -3.13
CA ALA A 29 41.20 -34.86 -4.26
C ALA A 29 41.23 -33.76 -5.33
N ARG A 30 40.18 -32.93 -5.46
CA ARG A 30 40.10 -31.84 -6.44
C ARG A 30 39.37 -30.61 -5.85
N PRO A 31 40.01 -29.91 -4.90
CA PRO A 31 39.33 -28.84 -4.13
C PRO A 31 38.88 -27.67 -5.00
N MET A 32 39.66 -27.29 -6.02
CA MET A 32 39.28 -26.19 -6.93
C MET A 32 37.99 -26.45 -7.70
N ARG A 33 37.74 -27.69 -8.12
CA ARG A 33 36.50 -28.04 -8.82
C ARG A 33 35.30 -27.96 -7.85
N ALA A 34 35.47 -28.43 -6.63
CA ALA A 34 34.42 -28.36 -5.60
C ALA A 34 34.07 -26.92 -5.25
N VAL A 35 35.06 -26.06 -5.07
CA VAL A 35 34.86 -24.62 -4.79
C VAL A 35 34.16 -23.92 -5.95
N LEU A 36 34.60 -24.14 -7.19
CA LEU A 36 34.00 -23.53 -8.37
C LEU A 36 32.54 -23.98 -8.56
N SER A 37 32.24 -25.26 -8.33
CA SER A 37 30.88 -25.77 -8.41
C SER A 37 29.99 -25.17 -7.30
N ALA A 38 30.49 -25.11 -6.06
CA ALA A 38 29.77 -24.51 -4.94
C ALA A 38 29.51 -23.01 -5.17
N LEU A 39 30.51 -22.29 -5.71
CA LEU A 39 30.37 -20.87 -6.06
C LEU A 39 29.32 -20.67 -7.16
N GLY A 40 29.31 -21.51 -8.19
CA GLY A 40 28.31 -21.44 -9.25
C GLY A 40 26.85 -21.63 -8.69
N ILE A 41 26.67 -22.62 -7.82
CA ILE A 41 25.38 -22.85 -7.18
C ILE A 41 25.00 -21.67 -6.27
N ALA A 42 25.94 -21.17 -5.48
CA ALA A 42 25.71 -20.04 -4.58
C ALA A 42 25.28 -18.78 -5.34
N ILE A 43 25.96 -18.46 -6.45
CA ILE A 43 25.60 -17.33 -7.31
C ILE A 43 24.22 -17.55 -7.94
N GLY A 44 23.92 -18.76 -8.41
CA GLY A 44 22.60 -19.08 -8.98
C GLY A 44 21.46 -18.90 -7.98
N ILE A 45 21.63 -19.37 -6.75
CA ILE A 45 20.64 -19.19 -5.68
C ILE A 45 20.53 -17.72 -5.29
N ALA A 46 21.64 -17.02 -5.14
CA ALA A 46 21.64 -15.60 -4.79
C ALA A 46 20.92 -14.75 -5.87
N ALA A 47 21.14 -15.04 -7.15
CA ALA A 47 20.44 -14.38 -8.24
C ALA A 47 18.94 -14.64 -8.20
N MET A 48 18.51 -15.87 -7.96
CA MET A 48 17.08 -16.22 -7.85
C MET A 48 16.43 -15.51 -6.68
N VAL A 49 17.04 -15.54 -5.50
CA VAL A 49 16.53 -14.83 -4.30
C VAL A 49 16.48 -13.32 -4.53
N GLY A 50 17.50 -12.77 -5.20
CA GLY A 50 17.53 -11.35 -5.55
C GLY A 50 16.37 -10.93 -6.43
N VAL A 51 16.08 -11.68 -7.50
CA VAL A 51 14.95 -11.39 -8.41
C VAL A 51 13.62 -11.47 -7.68
N VAL A 52 13.39 -12.53 -6.89
CA VAL A 52 12.15 -12.70 -6.13
C VAL A 52 12.01 -11.60 -5.07
N GLY A 53 13.10 -11.25 -4.40
CA GLY A 53 13.11 -10.18 -3.38
C GLY A 53 12.77 -8.80 -3.96
N VAL A 54 13.33 -8.44 -5.10
CA VAL A 54 13.02 -7.17 -5.80
C VAL A 54 11.56 -7.16 -6.25
N SER A 55 11.06 -8.26 -6.81
CA SER A 55 9.65 -8.37 -7.24
C SER A 55 8.69 -8.21 -6.07
N ALA A 56 8.93 -8.89 -4.95
CA ALA A 56 8.10 -8.79 -3.74
C ALA A 56 8.11 -7.36 -3.16
N SER A 57 9.27 -6.71 -3.12
CA SER A 57 9.41 -5.33 -2.65
C SER A 57 8.67 -4.34 -3.55
N SER A 58 8.70 -4.53 -4.85
CA SER A 58 7.98 -3.69 -5.81
C SER A 58 6.48 -3.83 -5.67
N GLN A 59 5.96 -5.05 -5.49
CA GLN A 59 4.54 -5.30 -5.24
C GLN A 59 4.05 -4.66 -3.94
N ALA A 60 4.83 -4.77 -2.86
CA ALA A 60 4.49 -4.15 -1.59
C ALA A 60 4.37 -2.63 -1.70
N ARG A 61 5.34 -1.99 -2.36
CA ARG A 61 5.32 -0.54 -2.61
C ARG A 61 4.12 -0.11 -3.46
N LEU A 62 3.80 -0.86 -4.51
CA LEU A 62 2.64 -0.58 -5.36
C LEU A 62 1.34 -0.68 -4.58
N GLN A 63 1.17 -1.72 -3.75
CA GLN A 63 0.00 -1.87 -2.88
C GLN A 63 -0.13 -0.72 -1.89
N GLU A 64 0.97 -0.25 -1.32
CA GLU A 64 0.97 0.89 -0.40
C GLU A 64 0.59 2.19 -1.12
N GLN A 65 1.11 2.42 -2.32
CA GLN A 65 0.72 3.54 -3.17
C GLN A 65 -0.76 3.50 -3.55
N LEU A 66 -1.28 2.32 -3.93
CA LEU A 66 -2.71 2.15 -4.23
C LEU A 66 -3.58 2.40 -3.00
N ARG A 67 -3.18 1.96 -1.82
CA ARG A 67 -3.88 2.27 -0.56
C ARG A 67 -3.86 3.76 -0.24
N ALA A 68 -2.72 4.43 -0.47
CA ALA A 68 -2.58 5.87 -0.28
C ALA A 68 -3.44 6.69 -1.26
N LEU A 69 -3.73 6.17 -2.45
CA LEU A 69 -4.64 6.78 -3.42
C LEU A 69 -6.12 6.63 -3.06
N GLY A 70 -6.45 5.97 -1.94
CA GLY A 70 -7.82 5.84 -1.46
C GLY A 70 -8.70 4.98 -2.35
N THR A 71 -8.16 3.89 -2.92
CA THR A 71 -8.92 2.96 -3.78
C THR A 71 -10.13 2.32 -3.09
N ASN A 72 -10.22 2.45 -1.78
CA ASN A 72 -11.34 1.97 -0.96
C ASN A 72 -12.35 3.09 -0.63
N MET A 73 -12.27 4.23 -1.30
CA MET A 73 -13.17 5.37 -1.12
C MET A 73 -14.13 5.49 -2.29
N LEU A 74 -15.42 5.54 -2.00
CA LEU A 74 -16.48 5.81 -2.97
C LEU A 74 -17.01 7.21 -2.73
N THR A 75 -17.09 8.01 -3.80
CA THR A 75 -17.70 9.35 -3.75
C THR A 75 -19.05 9.30 -4.45
N ALA A 76 -20.11 9.55 -3.70
CA ALA A 76 -21.45 9.73 -4.22
C ALA A 76 -21.73 11.25 -4.35
N ARG A 77 -22.27 11.66 -5.49
CA ARG A 77 -22.70 13.03 -5.74
C ARG A 77 -24.18 13.05 -6.07
N SER A 78 -24.84 14.14 -5.72
CA SER A 78 -26.18 14.38 -6.20
C SER A 78 -26.20 14.49 -7.73
N GLY A 79 -27.25 14.00 -8.35
CA GLY A 79 -27.50 14.25 -9.76
C GLY A 79 -27.99 15.67 -9.98
N ALA A 80 -27.99 16.10 -11.24
CA ALA A 80 -28.70 17.31 -11.66
C ALA A 80 -30.15 16.94 -12.02
N ASP A 81 -31.07 17.85 -11.80
CA ASP A 81 -32.43 17.71 -12.31
C ASP A 81 -32.49 17.98 -13.83
N LEU A 82 -33.69 17.82 -14.43
CA LEU A 82 -33.91 18.07 -15.85
C LEU A 82 -33.66 19.53 -16.26
N SER A 83 -33.61 20.45 -15.31
CA SER A 83 -33.29 21.88 -15.52
C SER A 83 -31.82 22.19 -15.37
N GLY A 84 -30.99 21.19 -15.02
CA GLY A 84 -29.55 21.34 -14.80
C GLY A 84 -29.17 21.90 -13.40
N ALA A 85 -30.14 22.01 -12.50
CA ALA A 85 -29.88 22.42 -11.13
C ALA A 85 -29.32 21.23 -10.31
N ASP A 86 -28.28 21.47 -9.51
CA ASP A 86 -27.73 20.45 -8.61
C ASP A 86 -28.76 20.09 -7.54
N LEU A 87 -29.13 18.84 -7.46
CA LEU A 87 -29.97 18.31 -6.39
C LEU A 87 -29.16 18.26 -5.08
N ILE A 88 -29.80 18.61 -3.99
CA ILE A 88 -29.19 18.52 -2.66
C ILE A 88 -29.48 17.13 -2.09
N LEU A 89 -28.44 16.45 -1.63
CA LEU A 89 -28.61 15.19 -0.90
C LEU A 89 -29.34 15.46 0.43
N PRO A 90 -30.25 14.58 0.86
CA PRO A 90 -30.90 14.69 2.16
C PRO A 90 -29.87 14.74 3.31
N GLU A 91 -30.16 15.47 4.37
CA GLU A 91 -29.26 15.61 5.52
C GLU A 91 -28.92 14.28 6.21
N ASP A 92 -29.84 13.31 6.16
CA ASP A 92 -29.64 11.97 6.72
C ASP A 92 -28.85 11.01 5.83
N SER A 93 -28.39 11.46 4.65
CA SER A 93 -27.68 10.62 3.67
C SER A 93 -26.43 9.95 4.25
N VAL A 94 -25.64 10.67 5.06
CA VAL A 94 -24.45 10.13 5.72
C VAL A 94 -24.81 8.99 6.67
N GLY A 95 -25.89 9.16 7.45
CA GLY A 95 -26.39 8.13 8.37
C GLY A 95 -26.83 6.88 7.62
N ARG A 96 -27.54 7.03 6.52
CA ARG A 96 -28.02 5.91 5.69
C ARG A 96 -26.85 5.15 5.05
N VAL A 97 -25.85 5.87 4.54
CA VAL A 97 -24.65 5.27 3.92
C VAL A 97 -23.87 4.44 4.94
N ARG A 98 -23.77 4.89 6.19
CA ARG A 98 -23.11 4.13 7.27
C ARG A 98 -23.80 2.81 7.62
N MET A 99 -25.11 2.68 7.32
CA MET A 99 -25.85 1.43 7.54
C MET A 99 -25.61 0.37 6.46
N ILE A 100 -24.96 0.72 5.36
CA ILE A 100 -24.69 -0.21 4.28
C ILE A 100 -23.58 -1.18 4.71
N PRO A 101 -23.79 -2.52 4.61
CA PRO A 101 -22.76 -3.50 4.93
C PRO A 101 -21.49 -3.27 4.08
N GLY A 102 -20.34 -3.24 4.74
CA GLY A 102 -19.05 -2.99 4.08
C GLY A 102 -18.60 -1.53 4.12
N VAL A 103 -19.47 -0.57 4.48
CA VAL A 103 -19.07 0.82 4.73
C VAL A 103 -18.53 0.95 6.15
N THR A 104 -17.27 1.35 6.26
CA THR A 104 -16.62 1.53 7.57
C THR A 104 -16.92 2.90 8.17
N ASP A 105 -16.93 3.95 7.34
CA ASP A 105 -17.21 5.31 7.74
C ASP A 105 -17.71 6.13 6.54
N ALA A 106 -18.41 7.24 6.78
CA ALA A 106 -18.89 8.15 5.76
C ALA A 106 -18.83 9.59 6.26
N ALA A 107 -18.53 10.52 5.36
CA ALA A 107 -18.51 11.94 5.63
C ALA A 107 -19.09 12.71 4.46
N SER A 108 -19.73 13.83 4.74
CA SER A 108 -20.24 14.75 3.73
C SER A 108 -19.26 15.92 3.51
N THR A 109 -19.29 16.42 2.30
CA THR A 109 -18.64 17.67 1.92
C THR A 109 -19.57 18.48 1.03
N SER A 110 -19.61 19.79 1.21
CA SER A 110 -20.38 20.71 0.37
C SER A 110 -19.54 21.90 -0.01
N THR A 111 -19.59 22.29 -1.29
CA THR A 111 -18.90 23.48 -1.77
C THR A 111 -19.65 24.74 -1.30
N LEU A 112 -18.93 25.65 -0.69
CA LEU A 112 -19.49 26.95 -0.27
C LEU A 112 -19.36 27.96 -1.41
N SER A 113 -20.50 28.32 -2.03
CA SER A 113 -20.54 29.35 -3.06
C SER A 113 -20.37 30.74 -2.43
N GLY A 114 -19.59 31.60 -3.04
CA GLY A 114 -19.38 32.98 -2.59
C GLY A 114 -18.42 33.13 -1.40
N VAL A 115 -17.80 32.04 -0.93
CA VAL A 115 -16.77 32.09 0.11
C VAL A 115 -15.41 31.82 -0.51
N SER A 116 -14.58 32.84 -0.54
CA SER A 116 -13.21 32.75 -1.08
C SER A 116 -12.18 33.05 0.02
N VAL A 117 -11.05 32.39 -0.06
CA VAL A 117 -9.93 32.58 0.86
C VAL A 117 -8.79 33.26 0.15
N TYR A 118 -8.30 34.34 0.72
CA TYR A 118 -7.23 35.17 0.17
C TYR A 118 -6.07 35.24 1.14
N ARG A 119 -4.88 35.43 0.59
CA ARG A 119 -3.66 35.62 1.38
C ARG A 119 -3.71 36.92 2.22
N SER A 120 -4.31 37.96 1.68
CA SER A 120 -4.45 39.23 2.35
C SER A 120 -5.70 39.98 1.86
N ARG A 121 -6.10 41.03 2.60
CA ARG A 121 -7.21 41.92 2.20
C ARG A 121 -6.91 42.76 0.95
N LEU A 122 -5.66 42.82 0.52
CA LEU A 122 -5.20 43.52 -0.67
C LEU A 122 -5.18 42.66 -1.92
N SER A 123 -5.50 41.34 -1.79
CA SER A 123 -5.60 40.44 -2.92
C SER A 123 -6.82 40.77 -3.77
N ASP A 124 -6.68 40.66 -5.09
CA ASP A 124 -7.81 40.86 -6.01
C ASP A 124 -8.90 39.80 -5.73
N PRO A 125 -10.15 40.20 -5.50
CA PRO A 125 -11.28 39.30 -5.27
C PRO A 125 -11.52 38.28 -6.38
N ASN A 126 -11.06 38.59 -7.63
CA ASN A 126 -11.19 37.68 -8.76
C ASN A 126 -10.01 36.68 -8.88
N ALA A 127 -8.90 36.95 -8.17
CA ALA A 127 -7.71 36.13 -8.20
C ALA A 127 -7.75 35.07 -7.06
N THR A 128 -8.70 34.16 -7.12
CA THR A 128 -8.88 33.10 -6.09
C THR A 128 -7.79 32.03 -6.11
N GLY A 129 -6.94 32.00 -7.14
CA GLY A 129 -5.92 30.96 -7.31
C GLY A 129 -6.47 29.55 -7.49
N GLY A 130 -7.78 29.42 -7.76
CA GLY A 130 -8.46 28.12 -7.85
C GLY A 130 -8.72 27.45 -6.50
N ILE A 131 -8.60 28.18 -5.39
CA ILE A 131 -8.90 27.67 -4.04
C ILE A 131 -10.42 27.62 -3.87
N ILE A 132 -10.94 26.44 -3.57
CA ILE A 132 -12.35 26.20 -3.31
C ILE A 132 -12.52 25.99 -1.80
N THR A 133 -13.49 26.68 -1.21
CA THR A 133 -13.88 26.50 0.19
C THR A 133 -15.01 25.47 0.29
N MET A 134 -14.83 24.50 1.16
CA MET A 134 -15.82 23.42 1.38
C MET A 134 -16.18 23.32 2.85
N ALA A 135 -17.46 23.15 3.13
CA ALA A 135 -17.90 22.64 4.41
C ALA A 135 -17.61 21.13 4.45
N ALA A 136 -17.23 20.62 5.60
CA ALA A 136 -16.85 19.23 5.77
C ALA A 136 -17.24 18.72 7.15
N ASP A 137 -17.63 17.46 7.21
CA ASP A 137 -17.85 16.77 8.49
C ASP A 137 -16.54 16.66 9.28
N THR A 138 -16.63 16.66 10.61
CA THR A 138 -15.47 16.58 11.52
C THR A 138 -14.69 15.27 11.35
N ASN A 139 -15.30 14.19 10.88
CA ASN A 139 -14.66 12.91 10.63
C ASN A 139 -14.08 12.75 9.22
N LEU A 140 -14.18 13.78 8.35
CA LEU A 140 -13.70 13.69 6.96
C LEU A 140 -12.23 13.28 6.88
N LEU A 141 -11.35 13.81 7.73
CA LEU A 141 -9.93 13.47 7.74
C LEU A 141 -9.70 11.96 7.89
N LYS A 142 -10.49 11.31 8.75
CA LYS A 142 -10.44 9.86 8.95
C LYS A 142 -10.93 9.11 7.71
N VAL A 143 -12.03 9.55 7.10
CA VAL A 143 -12.61 8.93 5.90
C VAL A 143 -11.64 8.96 4.73
N VAL A 144 -10.97 10.10 4.51
CA VAL A 144 -9.99 10.23 3.43
C VAL A 144 -8.59 9.73 3.82
N SER A 145 -8.43 9.12 4.99
CA SER A 145 -7.13 8.68 5.52
C SER A 145 -6.06 9.80 5.48
N GLY A 146 -6.51 11.04 5.69
CA GLY A 146 -5.65 12.22 5.65
C GLY A 146 -4.81 12.36 6.91
N THR A 147 -3.71 13.10 6.80
CA THR A 147 -2.82 13.42 7.94
C THR A 147 -2.64 14.92 8.08
N MET A 148 -2.54 15.41 9.31
CA MET A 148 -2.24 16.81 9.59
C MET A 148 -0.74 17.05 9.63
N LYS A 149 -0.26 18.03 8.88
CA LYS A 149 1.14 18.45 8.92
C LYS A 149 1.41 19.38 10.10
N LYS A 150 0.49 20.32 10.38
CA LYS A 150 0.57 21.29 11.48
C LYS A 150 -0.84 21.60 11.98
N GLY A 151 -0.98 21.91 13.25
CA GLY A 151 -2.25 22.26 13.87
C GLY A 151 -3.11 21.04 14.22
N ALA A 152 -4.41 21.27 14.38
CA ALA A 152 -5.39 20.25 14.70
C ALA A 152 -6.52 20.24 13.66
N TRP A 153 -7.14 19.09 13.45
CA TRP A 153 -8.32 18.97 12.62
C TRP A 153 -9.55 19.56 13.31
N LEU A 154 -10.59 19.83 12.52
CA LEU A 154 -11.89 20.28 13.02
C LEU A 154 -12.47 19.25 14.00
N ASN A 155 -13.02 19.73 15.08
CA ASN A 155 -13.71 18.94 16.10
C ASN A 155 -14.96 19.68 16.59
N ASP A 156 -15.78 19.05 17.41
CA ASP A 156 -17.04 19.62 17.86
C ASP A 156 -16.88 20.95 18.63
N ALA A 157 -15.75 21.17 19.27
CA ALA A 157 -15.44 22.44 19.92
C ALA A 157 -15.08 23.53 18.90
N THR A 158 -14.25 23.22 17.91
CA THR A 158 -13.82 24.15 16.86
C THR A 158 -14.92 24.40 15.82
N ALA A 159 -15.84 23.46 15.61
CA ALA A 159 -16.99 23.63 14.71
C ALA A 159 -17.92 24.80 15.09
N LYS A 160 -17.87 25.25 16.34
CA LYS A 160 -18.64 26.41 16.84
C LYS A 160 -17.99 27.74 16.51
N TYR A 161 -16.76 27.75 16.02
CA TYR A 161 -15.97 28.93 15.68
C TYR A 161 -15.60 28.92 14.20
N PRO A 162 -15.36 30.09 13.59
CA PRO A 162 -14.94 30.19 12.20
C PRO A 162 -13.50 29.67 12.02
N GLY A 163 -13.33 28.36 12.07
CA GLY A 163 -12.07 27.67 11.86
C GLY A 163 -11.96 27.11 10.44
N VAL A 164 -10.78 27.17 9.87
CA VAL A 164 -10.49 26.63 8.53
C VAL A 164 -9.26 25.74 8.60
N VAL A 165 -9.31 24.61 7.89
CA VAL A 165 -8.17 23.76 7.64
C VAL A 165 -7.76 23.90 6.19
N LEU A 166 -6.49 24.24 5.97
CA LEU A 166 -5.95 24.43 4.62
C LEU A 166 -5.39 23.10 4.08
N GLY A 167 -5.79 22.74 2.87
CA GLY A 167 -5.15 21.67 2.14
C GLY A 167 -3.70 22.02 1.79
N SER A 168 -2.86 21.04 1.53
CA SER A 168 -1.43 21.24 1.30
C SER A 168 -1.11 22.24 0.17
N LYS A 169 -1.85 22.19 -0.93
CA LYS A 169 -1.70 23.14 -2.06
C LYS A 169 -2.17 24.55 -1.69
N ALA A 170 -3.32 24.66 -1.02
CA ALA A 170 -3.83 25.96 -0.56
C ALA A 170 -2.86 26.62 0.43
N ALA A 171 -2.27 25.85 1.34
CA ALA A 171 -1.27 26.34 2.29
C ALA A 171 0.05 26.77 1.65
N GLN A 172 0.36 26.35 0.43
CA GLN A 172 1.52 26.82 -0.34
C GLN A 172 1.23 28.10 -1.13
N LEU A 173 -0.03 28.29 -1.52
CA LEU A 173 -0.47 29.45 -2.31
C LEU A 173 -0.78 30.67 -1.42
N LEU A 174 -1.18 30.43 -0.19
CA LEU A 174 -1.50 31.45 0.83
C LEU A 174 -0.31 31.75 1.72
#